data_cf6b88a20906a66729bb410927dc6572
#
_entry.id   cf6b88a20906a66729bb410927dc6572
#
_cell.length_a   1.000
_cell.length_b   1.000
_cell.length_c   1.000
_cell.angle_alpha   90.00
_cell.angle_beta   90.00
_cell.angle_gamma   90.00
#
_symmetry.space_group_name_H-M   'P 1'
#
loop_
_entity.id
_entity.type
_entity.pdbx_description
1 polymer ?
#
loop_
_entity_poly.entity_id
_entity_poly.type
_entity_poly.pdbx_seq_one_letter_code
_entity_poly.pdbx_strand_id
1 'polypeptide(L)'
;ASQHTGFTLVNQLVPHWKSVERIYFDGGNPDMRDAAVSLREGDWQEAGRLWKNLYDSLKKGKLKSRAAFNMALACEVQGMMSEAVDWIEKSKSCAAKGSEEERAALFYSTILQERAKDFQLLNLQMARFGNKFN
;
A
#
# COMPACT_ATOMS: atom_id res chain seq x y z
N ALA A 1 -14.78 17.04 4.45
CA ALA A 1 -14.32 16.00 5.37
C ALA A 1 -13.34 15.06 4.69
N SER A 2 -12.36 14.60 5.43
CA SER A 2 -11.38 13.65 4.93
C SER A 2 -12.05 12.31 4.61
N GLN A 3 -11.67 11.71 3.47
CA GLN A 3 -12.16 10.39 3.05
C GLN A 3 -11.07 9.32 3.21
N HIS A 4 -10.12 9.58 4.07
CA HIS A 4 -9.08 8.62 4.39
C HIS A 4 -8.96 8.46 5.91
N THR A 5 -8.43 7.32 6.31
CA THR A 5 -8.22 6.96 7.71
C THR A 5 -6.74 6.60 7.90
N GLY A 6 -6.18 7.08 9.01
CA GLY A 6 -4.82 6.72 9.39
C GLY A 6 -4.80 5.46 10.25
N PHE A 7 -3.72 4.72 10.19
CA PHE A 7 -3.47 3.61 11.09
C PHE A 7 -1.96 3.41 11.26
N THR A 8 -1.59 2.66 12.30
CA THR A 8 -0.20 2.38 12.60
C THR A 8 0.17 0.99 12.12
N LEU A 9 1.22 0.91 11.31
CA LEU A 9 1.78 -0.35 10.83
C LEU A 9 3.07 -0.63 11.58
N VAL A 10 3.18 -1.85 12.14
CA VAL A 10 4.42 -2.28 12.78
C VAL A 10 5.32 -2.90 11.71
N ASN A 11 6.52 -2.36 11.56
CA ASN A 11 7.47 -2.82 10.56
C ASN A 11 8.26 -4.02 11.10
N GLN A 12 7.96 -5.21 10.57
CA GLN A 12 8.58 -6.47 10.97
C GLN A 12 9.73 -6.89 10.05
N LEU A 13 10.07 -6.04 9.06
CA LEU A 13 11.00 -6.40 7.99
C LEU A 13 12.41 -5.86 8.21
N VAL A 14 12.66 -5.19 9.35
CA VAL A 14 13.97 -4.65 9.71
C VAL A 14 14.42 -5.25 11.04
N PRO A 15 15.75 -5.26 11.32
CA PRO A 15 16.29 -5.90 12.54
C PRO A 15 15.75 -5.35 13.86
N HIS A 16 15.26 -4.11 13.89
CA HIS A 16 14.61 -3.54 15.06
C HIS A 16 13.22 -3.07 14.69
N TRP A 17 12.30 -3.28 15.60
CA TRP A 17 10.89 -2.97 15.40
C TRP A 17 10.69 -1.46 15.30
N LYS A 18 9.89 -1.06 14.34
CA LYS A 18 9.57 0.34 14.13
C LYS A 18 8.11 0.46 13.74
N SER A 19 7.37 1.27 14.49
CA SER A 19 5.99 1.61 14.14
C SER A 19 6.01 2.74 13.13
N VAL A 20 5.21 2.60 12.07
CA VAL A 20 5.04 3.63 11.05
C VAL A 20 3.55 3.85 10.81
N GLU A 21 3.21 5.09 10.52
CA GLU A 21 1.82 5.44 10.23
C GLU A 21 1.56 5.36 8.73
N ARG A 22 0.37 4.89 8.38
CA ARG A 22 -0.11 4.82 7.00
C ARG A 22 -1.54 5.31 6.94
N ILE A 23 -1.93 5.81 5.79
CA ILE A 23 -3.32 6.17 5.52
C ILE A 23 -3.88 5.21 4.48
N TYR A 24 -5.20 5.08 4.47
CA TYR A 24 -5.94 4.40 3.43
C TYR A 24 -7.23 5.17 3.14
N PHE A 25 -7.72 5.03 1.93
CA PHE A 25 -8.98 5.68 1.53
C PHE A 25 -10.15 4.78 1.87
N ASP A 26 -11.17 5.33 2.52
CA ASP A 26 -12.36 4.58 2.93
C ASP A 26 -13.67 5.19 2.42
N GLY A 27 -13.57 6.25 1.63
CA GLY A 27 -14.73 6.91 1.06
C GLY A 27 -14.79 6.84 -0.46
N GLY A 28 -15.97 7.11 -0.99
CA GLY A 28 -16.19 7.19 -2.43
C GLY A 28 -17.27 6.25 -2.96
N ASN A 29 -17.41 5.06 -2.39
CA ASN A 29 -18.50 4.14 -2.72
C ASN A 29 -18.62 3.03 -1.68
N PRO A 30 -19.68 2.18 -1.78
CA PRO A 30 -19.89 1.09 -0.81
C PRO A 30 -18.75 0.09 -0.73
N ASP A 31 -18.10 -0.24 -1.85
CA ASP A 31 -16.99 -1.21 -1.85
C ASP A 31 -15.80 -0.70 -1.04
N MET A 32 -15.52 0.60 -1.11
CA MET A 32 -14.47 1.22 -0.31
C MET A 32 -14.79 1.12 1.18
N ARG A 33 -16.04 1.31 1.56
CA ARG A 33 -16.48 1.18 2.95
C ARG A 33 -16.41 -0.26 3.43
N ASP A 34 -16.85 -1.20 2.61
CA ASP A 34 -16.81 -2.63 2.95
C ASP A 34 -15.36 -3.11 3.10
N ALA A 35 -14.48 -2.67 2.22
CA ALA A 35 -13.06 -3.01 2.32
C ALA A 35 -12.45 -2.44 3.61
N ALA A 36 -12.84 -1.23 4.02
CA ALA A 36 -12.36 -0.62 5.26
C ALA A 36 -12.82 -1.45 6.48
N VAL A 37 -14.03 -1.99 6.45
CA VAL A 37 -14.51 -2.89 7.53
C VAL A 37 -13.64 -4.14 7.58
N SER A 38 -13.38 -4.77 6.44
CA SER A 38 -12.52 -5.96 6.37
C SER A 38 -11.12 -5.67 6.90
N LEU A 39 -10.57 -4.51 6.55
CA LEU A 39 -9.27 -4.07 7.03
C LEU A 39 -9.24 -3.95 8.56
N ARG A 40 -10.25 -3.35 9.14
CA ARG A 40 -10.34 -3.19 10.60
C ARG A 40 -10.48 -4.54 11.32
N GLU A 41 -11.02 -5.53 10.64
CA GLU A 41 -11.10 -6.90 11.14
C GLU A 41 -9.82 -7.70 10.89
N GLY A 42 -8.82 -7.09 10.28
CA GLY A 42 -7.55 -7.75 9.97
C GLY A 42 -7.58 -8.61 8.73
N ASP A 43 -8.64 -8.55 7.93
CA ASP A 43 -8.78 -9.35 6.72
C ASP A 43 -8.25 -8.60 5.51
N TRP A 44 -6.93 -8.62 5.34
CA TRP A 44 -6.26 -7.95 4.23
C TRP A 44 -6.58 -8.58 2.88
N GLN A 45 -6.85 -9.89 2.86
CA GLN A 45 -7.19 -10.60 1.62
C GLN A 45 -8.53 -10.12 1.07
N GLU A 46 -9.55 -10.04 1.94
CA GLU A 46 -10.86 -9.56 1.51
C GLU A 46 -10.83 -8.10 1.12
N ALA A 47 -10.15 -7.26 1.90
CA ALA A 47 -9.98 -5.84 1.56
C ALA A 47 -9.31 -5.70 0.19
N GLY A 48 -8.23 -6.45 -0.04
CA GLY A 48 -7.51 -6.44 -1.31
C GLY A 48 -8.38 -6.90 -2.48
N ARG A 49 -9.19 -7.92 -2.27
CA ARG A 49 -10.13 -8.41 -3.29
C ARG A 49 -11.12 -7.32 -3.70
N LEU A 50 -11.69 -6.63 -2.73
CA LEU A 50 -12.66 -5.56 -3.00
C LEU A 50 -11.99 -4.38 -3.73
N TRP A 51 -10.81 -3.97 -3.29
CA TRP A 51 -10.10 -2.88 -3.93
C TRP A 51 -9.68 -3.24 -5.36
N LYS A 52 -9.21 -4.46 -5.58
CA LYS A 52 -8.81 -4.89 -6.92
C LYS A 52 -9.99 -4.98 -7.85
N ASN A 53 -11.11 -5.54 -7.39
CA ASN A 53 -12.33 -5.59 -8.20
C ASN A 53 -12.80 -4.19 -8.58
N LEU A 54 -12.76 -3.27 -7.63
CA LEU A 54 -13.13 -1.88 -7.89
C LEU A 54 -12.19 -1.24 -8.92
N TYR A 55 -10.89 -1.43 -8.75
CA TYR A 55 -9.90 -0.92 -9.69
C TYR A 55 -10.16 -1.44 -11.11
N ASP A 56 -10.38 -2.74 -11.24
CA ASP A 56 -10.58 -3.37 -12.54
C ASP A 56 -11.90 -2.93 -13.19
N SER A 57 -12.91 -2.53 -12.40
CA SER A 57 -14.21 -2.11 -12.92
C SER A 57 -14.21 -0.68 -13.45
N LEU A 58 -13.18 0.11 -13.17
CA LEU A 58 -13.11 1.53 -13.52
C LEU A 58 -12.05 1.77 -14.57
N LYS A 59 -12.28 2.75 -15.45
CA LYS A 59 -11.34 3.10 -16.51
C LYS A 59 -10.27 4.08 -16.03
N LYS A 60 -10.67 5.05 -15.21
CA LYS A 60 -9.79 6.11 -14.69
C LYS A 60 -10.48 6.84 -13.55
N GLY A 61 -9.76 7.77 -12.96
CA GLY A 61 -10.32 8.77 -12.07
C GLY A 61 -10.00 8.54 -10.62
N LYS A 62 -10.58 9.38 -9.78
CA LYS A 62 -10.33 9.49 -8.35
C LYS A 62 -10.53 8.16 -7.62
N LEU A 63 -11.64 7.47 -7.88
CA LEU A 63 -11.95 6.24 -7.20
C LEU A 63 -10.98 5.12 -7.58
N LYS A 64 -10.63 5.05 -8.88
CA LYS A 64 -9.63 4.09 -9.34
C LYS A 64 -8.26 4.35 -8.70
N SER A 65 -7.88 5.62 -8.60
CA SER A 65 -6.64 6.03 -7.92
C SER A 65 -6.64 5.59 -6.46
N ARG A 66 -7.74 5.80 -5.74
CA ARG A 66 -7.87 5.41 -4.34
C ARG A 66 -7.78 3.90 -4.16
N ALA A 67 -8.44 3.14 -5.03
CA ALA A 67 -8.36 1.68 -4.97
C ALA A 67 -6.93 1.19 -5.19
N ALA A 68 -6.21 1.74 -6.16
CA ALA A 68 -4.82 1.39 -6.41
C ALA A 68 -3.91 1.77 -5.24
N PHE A 69 -4.15 2.93 -4.62
CA PHE A 69 -3.40 3.36 -3.43
C PHE A 69 -3.55 2.33 -2.31
N ASN A 70 -4.78 1.90 -2.05
CA ASN A 70 -5.05 0.92 -1.00
C ASN A 70 -4.47 -0.45 -1.34
N MET A 71 -4.42 -0.81 -2.62
CA MET A 71 -3.75 -2.05 -3.06
C MET A 71 -2.25 -2.00 -2.76
N ALA A 72 -1.62 -0.84 -2.94
CA ALA A 72 -0.21 -0.67 -2.58
C ALA A 72 -0.01 -0.93 -1.08
N LEU A 73 -0.92 -0.42 -0.26
CA LEU A 73 -0.87 -0.65 1.18
C LEU A 73 -1.01 -2.12 1.53
N ALA A 74 -1.98 -2.81 0.91
CA ALA A 74 -2.17 -4.24 1.14
C ALA A 74 -0.91 -5.03 0.79
N CYS A 75 -0.22 -4.65 -0.29
CA CYS A 75 1.03 -5.28 -0.68
C CYS A 75 2.15 -4.97 0.32
N GLU A 76 2.25 -3.73 0.78
CA GLU A 76 3.28 -3.35 1.76
C GLU A 76 3.14 -4.16 3.05
N VAL A 77 1.93 -4.29 3.56
CA VAL A 77 1.66 -5.03 4.80
C VAL A 77 2.08 -6.50 4.67
N GLN A 78 1.94 -7.06 3.49
CA GLN A 78 2.27 -8.46 3.22
C GLN A 78 3.74 -8.65 2.82
N GLY A 79 4.55 -7.60 2.82
CA GLY A 79 5.95 -7.68 2.45
C GLY A 79 6.21 -7.73 0.95
N MET A 80 5.20 -7.52 0.12
CA MET A 80 5.31 -7.55 -1.34
C MET A 80 5.67 -6.15 -1.84
N MET A 81 6.94 -5.75 -1.62
CA MET A 81 7.37 -4.38 -1.88
C MET A 81 7.37 -4.01 -3.35
N SER A 82 7.77 -4.93 -4.23
CA SER A 82 7.79 -4.71 -5.66
C SER A 82 6.38 -4.42 -6.20
N GLU A 83 5.42 -5.24 -5.79
CA GLU A 83 4.01 -5.05 -6.15
C GLU A 83 3.43 -3.78 -5.55
N ALA A 84 3.85 -3.43 -4.32
CA ALA A 84 3.41 -2.19 -3.69
C ALA A 84 3.84 -0.97 -4.50
N VAL A 85 5.09 -0.95 -4.97
CA VAL A 85 5.60 0.13 -5.83
C VAL A 85 4.79 0.20 -7.14
N ASP A 86 4.52 -0.94 -7.75
CA ASP A 86 3.73 -0.98 -8.99
C ASP A 86 2.33 -0.40 -8.78
N TRP A 87 1.66 -0.77 -7.69
CA TRP A 87 0.33 -0.26 -7.41
C TRP A 87 0.31 1.23 -7.12
N ILE A 88 1.32 1.76 -6.41
CA ILE A 88 1.32 3.19 -6.13
C ILE A 88 1.58 4.00 -7.40
N GLU A 89 2.36 3.49 -8.34
CA GLU A 89 2.53 4.13 -9.64
C GLU A 89 1.21 4.15 -10.43
N LYS A 90 0.42 3.08 -10.36
CA LYS A 90 -0.91 3.04 -10.95
C LYS A 90 -1.84 4.07 -10.31
N SER A 91 -1.79 4.19 -8.98
CA SER A 91 -2.57 5.20 -8.26
C SER A 91 -2.24 6.61 -8.76
N LYS A 92 -0.96 6.90 -8.87
CA LYS A 92 -0.48 8.19 -9.35
C LYS A 92 -0.98 8.49 -10.77
N SER A 93 -0.92 7.52 -11.67
CA SER A 93 -1.33 7.73 -13.05
C SER A 93 -2.85 7.88 -13.21
N CYS A 94 -3.65 7.36 -12.30
CA CYS A 94 -5.10 7.51 -12.33
C CYS A 94 -5.60 8.81 -11.68
N ALA A 95 -4.77 9.46 -10.89
CA ALA A 95 -5.14 10.66 -10.14
C ALA A 95 -5.14 11.89 -11.03
N ALA A 96 -6.08 12.80 -10.78
CA ALA A 96 -6.07 14.09 -11.44
C ALA A 96 -4.88 14.93 -10.98
N LYS A 97 -4.27 15.66 -11.89
CA LYS A 97 -3.12 16.49 -11.58
C LYS A 97 -3.50 17.55 -10.53
N GLY A 98 -2.69 17.66 -9.49
CA GLY A 98 -2.91 18.59 -8.38
C GLY A 98 -3.94 18.11 -7.35
N SER A 99 -4.49 16.92 -7.50
CA SER A 99 -5.49 16.40 -6.58
C SER A 99 -4.87 15.88 -5.29
N GLU A 100 -5.72 15.68 -4.29
CA GLU A 100 -5.32 15.02 -3.03
C GLU A 100 -4.76 13.63 -3.31
N GLU A 101 -5.40 12.90 -4.22
CA GLU A 101 -5.00 11.54 -4.58
C GLU A 101 -3.60 11.53 -5.21
N GLU A 102 -3.29 12.49 -6.06
CA GLU A 102 -1.95 12.59 -6.64
C GLU A 102 -0.91 12.89 -5.57
N ARG A 103 -1.19 13.84 -4.68
CA ARG A 103 -0.25 14.20 -3.61
C ARG A 103 -0.01 13.02 -2.67
N ALA A 104 -1.07 12.30 -2.32
CA ALA A 104 -0.97 11.12 -1.46
C ALA A 104 -0.12 10.04 -2.14
N ALA A 105 -0.37 9.79 -3.43
CA ALA A 105 0.37 8.78 -4.19
C ALA A 105 1.85 9.13 -4.34
N LEU A 106 2.17 10.40 -4.61
CA LEU A 106 3.56 10.86 -4.70
C LEU A 106 4.30 10.68 -3.38
N PHE A 107 3.67 11.08 -2.29
CA PHE A 107 4.27 10.94 -0.97
C PHE A 107 4.52 9.47 -0.61
N TYR A 108 3.52 8.63 -0.81
CA TYR A 108 3.63 7.21 -0.48
C TYR A 108 4.60 6.49 -1.41
N SER A 109 4.65 6.88 -2.69
CA SER A 109 5.62 6.31 -3.64
C SER A 109 7.05 6.51 -3.16
N THR A 110 7.38 7.71 -2.66
CA THR A 110 8.70 7.99 -2.09
C THR A 110 9.03 7.04 -0.94
N ILE A 111 8.07 6.85 -0.04
CA ILE A 111 8.24 5.95 1.12
C ILE A 111 8.44 4.50 0.65
N LEU A 112 7.62 4.03 -0.28
CA LEU A 112 7.69 2.65 -0.74
C LEU A 112 9.00 2.36 -1.49
N GLN A 113 9.49 3.30 -2.28
CA GLN A 113 10.75 3.13 -2.98
C GLN A 113 11.92 3.02 -2.00
N GLU A 114 11.92 3.82 -0.94
CA GLU A 114 12.90 3.73 0.12
C GLU A 114 12.85 2.37 0.81
N ARG A 115 11.65 1.92 1.17
CA ARG A 115 11.47 0.63 1.82
C ARG A 115 11.84 -0.54 0.92
N ALA A 116 11.58 -0.44 -0.38
CA ALA A 116 11.96 -1.48 -1.32
C ALA A 116 13.49 -1.66 -1.37
N LYS A 117 14.24 -0.56 -1.32
CA LYS A 117 15.70 -0.61 -1.24
C LYS A 117 16.16 -1.29 0.05
N ASP A 118 15.58 -0.90 1.18
CA ASP A 118 15.93 -1.47 2.48
C ASP A 118 15.60 -2.96 2.52
N PHE A 119 14.48 -3.35 1.95
CA PHE A 119 14.06 -4.75 1.87
C PHE A 119 15.04 -5.57 1.04
N GLN A 120 15.47 -5.05 -0.11
CA GLN A 120 16.47 -5.73 -0.95
C GLN A 120 17.80 -5.90 -0.23
N LEU A 121 18.24 -4.84 0.46
CA LEU A 121 19.48 -4.88 1.22
C LEU A 121 19.43 -5.93 2.34
N LEU A 122 18.31 -5.96 3.05
CA LEU A 122 18.09 -6.94 4.11
C LEU A 122 18.13 -8.37 3.56
N ASN A 123 17.49 -8.61 2.42
CA ASN A 123 17.49 -9.92 1.78
C ASN A 123 18.91 -10.35 1.37
N LEU A 124 19.72 -9.41 0.87
CA LEU A 124 21.11 -9.69 0.53
C LEU A 124 21.92 -10.03 1.78
N GLN A 125 21.72 -9.32 2.87
CA GLN A 125 22.40 -9.60 4.14
C GLN A 125 22.00 -10.96 4.69
N MET A 126 20.73 -11.31 4.62
CA MET A 126 20.24 -12.62 5.06
C MET A 126 20.81 -13.76 4.20
N ALA A 127 20.90 -13.56 2.90
CA ALA A 127 21.51 -14.55 2.00
C ALA A 127 22.99 -14.77 2.34
N ARG A 128 23.74 -13.70 2.59
CA ARG A 128 25.15 -13.80 2.99
C ARG A 128 25.30 -14.53 4.32
N PHE A 129 24.42 -14.22 5.28
CA PHE A 129 24.44 -14.87 6.59
C PHE A 129 24.15 -16.36 6.46
N GLY A 130 23.14 -16.73 5.67
CA GLY A 130 22.79 -18.13 5.41
C GLY A 130 23.95 -18.89 4.77
N ASN A 131 24.60 -18.31 3.75
CA ASN A 131 25.74 -18.94 3.08
C ASN A 131 26.94 -19.14 4.01
N LYS A 132 27.08 -18.29 5.00
CA LYS A 132 28.20 -18.38 5.96
C LYS A 132 28.11 -19.58 6.88
N PHE A 133 26.90 -20.10 7.08
CA PHE A 133 26.65 -21.22 8.01
C PHE A 133 26.29 -22.53 7.34
N ASN A 134 26.33 -22.57 6.01
CA ASN A 134 26.08 -23.80 5.26
C ASN A 134 27.39 -24.53 4.91
#